data_b24db4b53b09b8ae1c46ea31072b5093
#
_entry.id   b24db4b53b09b8ae1c46ea31072b5093
#
_cell.length_a   1.000
_cell.length_b   1.000
_cell.length_c   1.000
_cell.angle_alpha   90.00
_cell.angle_beta   90.00
_cell.angle_gamma   90.00
#
_symmetry.space_group_name_H-M   'P 1'
#
loop_
_entity.id
_entity.type
_entity.pdbx_description
1 polymer ?
#
loop_
_entity_poly.entity_id
_entity_poly.type
_entity_poly.pdbx_seq_one_letter_code
_entity_poly.pdbx_strand_id
1 'polypeptide(L)' 'IKGDLVSRLHARIEISRTRFILVDMSTNGTFLRSTQGPEQFVRRDAVTLTGEGLIGLGEPPDAGSPLVIRYALLSA' A
#
# COMPACT_ATOMS: atom_id res chain seq x y z
N ILE A 1 -8.04 -5.65 -9.25
CA ILE A 1 -8.89 -5.31 -8.10
C ILE A 1 -9.93 -4.28 -8.51
N LYS A 2 -11.16 -4.54 -8.18
CA LYS A 2 -12.27 -3.64 -8.48
C LYS A 2 -12.97 -3.21 -7.19
N GLY A 3 -13.31 -1.94 -7.12
CA GLY A 3 -14.05 -1.37 -6.01
C GLY A 3 -14.34 0.09 -6.29
N ASP A 4 -15.36 0.64 -5.66
CA ASP A 4 -15.80 2.03 -5.91
C ASP A 4 -14.72 3.06 -5.54
N LEU A 5 -13.86 2.72 -4.59
CA LEU A 5 -12.81 3.61 -4.10
C LEU A 5 -11.44 3.32 -4.73
N VAL A 6 -11.37 2.33 -5.64
CA VAL A 6 -10.12 1.93 -6.28
C VAL A 6 -10.02 2.54 -7.67
N SER A 7 -8.96 3.28 -7.92
CA SER A 7 -8.66 3.86 -9.23
C SER A 7 -8.11 2.79 -10.16
N ARG A 8 -8.22 3.01 -11.48
CA ARG A 8 -7.72 2.05 -12.49
C ARG A 8 -6.23 1.82 -12.36
N LEU A 9 -5.46 2.89 -12.16
CA LEU A 9 -4.04 2.84 -11.84
C LEU A 9 -3.90 3.41 -10.44
N HIS A 10 -4.15 2.57 -9.43
CA HIS A 10 -4.23 3.03 -8.06
C HIS A 10 -2.85 3.30 -7.47
N ALA A 11 -1.96 2.35 -7.60
CA ALA A 11 -0.62 2.45 -7.02
C ALA A 11 0.33 1.52 -7.78
N ARG A 12 1.62 1.76 -7.61
CA ARG A 12 2.65 0.88 -8.13
C ARG A 12 3.75 0.70 -7.10
N ILE A 13 4.51 -0.37 -7.25
CA ILE A 13 5.69 -0.62 -6.43
C ILE A 13 6.91 -0.38 -7.30
N GLU A 14 7.79 0.51 -6.87
CA GLU A 14 9.06 0.76 -7.53
C GLU A 14 10.19 0.16 -6.72
N ILE A 15 11.20 -0.33 -7.42
CA ILE A 15 12.40 -0.86 -6.78
C ILE A 15 13.53 0.11 -7.06
N SER A 16 14.13 0.63 -5.99
CA SER A 16 15.27 1.52 -6.10
C SER A 16 16.39 0.97 -5.21
N ARG A 17 17.43 0.42 -5.83
CA ARG A 17 18.52 -0.27 -5.13
C ARG A 17 17.97 -1.40 -4.27
N THR A 18 18.01 -1.26 -2.94
CA THR A 18 17.51 -2.27 -2.00
C THR A 18 16.18 -1.90 -1.38
N ARG A 19 15.53 -0.85 -1.90
CA ARG A 19 14.29 -0.35 -1.34
C ARG A 19 13.11 -0.63 -2.25
N PHE A 20 11.99 -0.94 -1.63
CA PHE A 20 10.71 -1.07 -2.30
C PHE A 20 9.85 0.14 -1.91
N ILE A 21 9.38 0.87 -2.91
CA ILE A 21 8.67 2.12 -2.71
C ILE A 21 7.26 1.99 -3.27
N LEU A 22 6.27 2.26 -2.42
CA LEU A 22 4.87 2.32 -2.83
C LEU A 22 4.58 3.73 -3.31
N VAL A 23 4.14 3.85 -4.56
CA VAL A 23 3.79 5.14 -5.15
C VAL A 23 2.29 5.15 -5.39
N ASP A 24 1.59 6.06 -4.73
CA ASP A 24 0.15 6.22 -4.93
C ASP A 24 -0.15 7.20 -6.07
N MET A 25 -1.07 6.81 -6.93
CA MET A 25 -1.51 7.62 -8.06
C MET A 25 -3.04 7.76 -8.08
N SER A 26 -3.68 7.46 -6.97
CA SER A 26 -5.12 7.32 -6.92
C SER A 26 -5.85 8.62 -6.56
N THR A 27 -7.17 8.58 -6.68
CA THR A 27 -8.04 9.66 -6.23
C THR A 27 -8.30 9.57 -4.72
N ASN A 28 -8.47 8.36 -4.19
CA ASN A 28 -8.89 8.15 -2.81
C ASN A 28 -7.75 7.77 -1.86
N GLY A 29 -6.55 7.55 -2.39
CA GLY A 29 -5.38 7.24 -1.58
C GLY A 29 -5.18 5.77 -1.29
N THR A 30 -4.05 5.47 -0.69
CA THR A 30 -3.65 4.14 -0.27
C THR A 30 -3.34 4.15 1.21
N PHE A 31 -3.87 3.19 1.94
CA PHE A 31 -3.61 3.05 3.38
C PHE A 31 -2.60 1.94 3.58
N LEU A 32 -1.57 2.24 4.34
CA LEU A 32 -0.48 1.31 4.62
C LEU A 32 -0.42 1.04 6.11
N ARG A 33 -0.58 -0.23 6.49
CA ARG A 33 -0.47 -0.65 7.89
C ARG A 33 0.68 -1.63 8.03
N SER A 34 1.81 -1.11 8.49
CA SER A 34 2.98 -1.94 8.80
C SER A 34 2.83 -2.56 10.18
N THR A 35 3.37 -3.75 10.38
CA THR A 35 3.39 -4.38 11.70
C THR A 35 4.29 -3.64 12.68
N GLN A 36 5.15 -2.75 12.20
CA GLN A 36 6.15 -2.07 13.01
C GLN A 36 5.89 -0.58 13.21
N GLY A 37 4.71 -0.11 12.87
CA GLY A 37 4.44 1.31 12.99
C GLY A 37 2.97 1.65 12.86
N PRO A 38 2.66 2.96 12.94
CA PRO A 38 1.30 3.42 12.79
C PRO A 38 0.83 3.29 11.34
N GLU A 39 -0.48 3.29 11.16
CA GLU A 39 -1.07 3.31 9.83
C GLU A 39 -0.70 4.62 9.14
N GLN A 40 -0.35 4.52 7.86
CA GLN A 40 -0.01 5.66 7.03
C GLN A 40 -1.02 5.81 5.90
N PHE A 41 -1.33 7.06 5.58
CA PHE A 41 -2.17 7.37 4.43
C PHE A 41 -1.31 8.03 3.37
N VAL A 42 -1.33 7.46 2.17
CA VAL A 42 -0.51 7.93 1.04
C VAL A 42 -1.44 8.30 -0.10
N ARG A 43 -1.38 9.54 -0.54
CA ARG A 43 -2.18 10.00 -1.67
C ARG A 43 -1.33 10.88 -2.57
N ARG A 44 -1.15 10.41 -3.81
CA ARG A 44 -0.32 11.07 -4.83
C ARG A 44 1.07 11.41 -4.28
N ASP A 45 1.62 10.43 -3.59
CA ASP A 45 2.91 10.52 -2.91
C ASP A 45 3.52 9.13 -2.87
N ALA A 46 4.66 9.02 -2.25
CA ALA A 46 5.41 7.77 -2.17
C ALA A 46 5.86 7.49 -0.74
N VAL A 47 5.98 6.21 -0.42
CA VAL A 47 6.47 5.80 0.89
C VAL A 47 7.30 4.52 0.73
N THR A 48 8.37 4.41 1.51
CA THR A 48 9.19 3.20 1.51
C THR A 48 8.49 2.12 2.33
N LEU A 49 8.37 0.92 1.74
CA LEU A 49 7.81 -0.23 2.44
C LEU A 49 8.87 -0.82 3.36
N THR A 50 8.45 -1.21 4.56
CA THR A 50 9.34 -1.83 5.55
C THR A 50 8.68 -3.06 6.15
N GLY A 51 9.48 -4.10 6.38
CA GLY A 51 9.01 -5.30 7.05
C GLY A 51 7.87 -6.00 6.32
N GLU A 52 6.75 -6.08 6.98
CA GLU A 52 5.52 -6.66 6.41
C GLU A 52 4.32 -5.87 6.86
N GLY A 53 3.21 -6.01 6.15
CA GLY A 53 2.02 -5.27 6.48
C GLY A 53 0.88 -5.50 5.53
N LEU A 54 -0.10 -4.59 5.59
CA LEU A 54 -1.30 -4.61 4.79
C LEU A 54 -1.44 -3.32 4.01
N ILE A 55 -1.93 -3.43 2.79
CA ILE A 55 -2.20 -2.28 1.94
C ILE A 55 -3.69 -2.26 1.64
N GLY A 56 -4.33 -1.13 1.93
CA GLY A 56 -5.72 -0.90 1.59
C GLY A 56 -5.85 0.13 0.48
N LEU A 57 -6.52 -0.22 -0.61
CA LEU A 57 -6.70 0.66 -1.75
C LEU A 57 -8.00 1.43 -1.60
N GLY A 58 -7.90 2.73 -1.35
CA GLY A 58 -9.05 3.61 -1.22
C GLY A 58 -9.73 3.58 0.15
N GLU A 59 -9.39 2.62 1.00
CA GLU A 59 -9.94 2.50 2.35
C GLU A 59 -8.94 1.77 3.25
N PRO A 60 -9.04 1.94 4.57
CA PRO A 60 -8.11 1.27 5.48
C PRO A 60 -8.13 -0.24 5.31
N PRO A 61 -6.97 -0.91 5.45
CA PRO A 61 -6.89 -2.34 5.28
C PRO A 61 -7.52 -3.06 6.47
N ASP A 62 -8.70 -3.59 6.24
CA ASP A 62 -9.39 -4.41 7.22
C ASP A 62 -9.16 -5.87 6.84
N ALA A 63 -8.77 -6.70 7.80
CA ALA A 63 -8.47 -8.10 7.56
C ALA A 63 -9.63 -8.86 6.92
N GLY A 64 -10.86 -8.40 7.11
CA GLY A 64 -12.03 -9.00 6.47
C GLY A 64 -12.33 -8.49 5.08
N SER A 65 -11.63 -7.46 4.61
CA SER A 65 -11.90 -6.87 3.31
C SER A 65 -11.28 -7.69 2.19
N PRO A 66 -12.00 -7.92 1.07
CA PRO A 66 -11.41 -8.57 -0.10
C PRO A 66 -10.44 -7.67 -0.86
N LEU A 67 -10.35 -6.39 -0.50
CA LEU A 67 -9.49 -5.42 -1.17
C LEU A 67 -8.18 -5.18 -0.43
N VAL A 68 -7.81 -6.06 0.48
CA VAL A 68 -6.57 -5.95 1.24
C VAL A 68 -5.45 -6.73 0.54
N ILE A 69 -4.31 -6.07 0.41
CA ILE A 69 -3.10 -6.67 -0.15
C ILE A 69 -2.11 -6.85 0.98
N ARG A 70 -1.57 -8.05 1.12
CA ARG A 70 -0.51 -8.31 2.09
C ARG A 70 0.83 -8.20 1.42
N TYR A 71 1.80 -7.62 2.12
CA TYR A 71 3.17 -7.57 1.63
C TYR A 71 4.13 -8.04 2.70
N ALA A 72 5.25 -8.57 2.25
CA ALA A 72 6.35 -8.96 3.14
C ALA A 72 7.65 -8.78 2.37
N LEU A 73 8.60 -8.09 2.98
CA LEU A 73 9.91 -7.90 2.39
C LEU A 73 10.82 -9.02 2.86
N LEU A 74 11.35 -9.77 1.90
CA LEU A 74 12.24 -10.87 2.21
C LEU A 74 13.67 -10.36 2.25
N SER A 75 14.40 -10.76 3.29
CA SER A 75 15.82 -10.45 3.38
C SER A 75 16.60 -11.30 2.40
N ALA A 76 17.52 -10.66 1.68
CA ALA A 76 18.41 -11.37 0.78
C ALA A 76 19.54 -12.02 1.56
#